data_8eb99ff77af00948bf913232502304b7
#
_entry.id   8eb99ff77af00948bf913232502304b7
#
_cell.length_a   1.000
_cell.length_b   1.000
_cell.length_c   1.000
_cell.angle_alpha   90.00
_cell.angle_beta   90.00
_cell.angle_gamma   90.00
#
_symmetry.space_group_name_H-M   'P 1'
#
loop_
_entity.id
_entity.type
_entity.pdbx_description
1 polymer ?
#
loop_
_entity_poly.entity_id
_entity_poly.type
_entity_poly.pdbx_seq_one_letter_code
_entity_poly.pdbx_strand_id
1 'polypeptide(L)'
;MIIKKLPSFKRPFFLLNKRQTIKSITNPLPGLDIGIPLTIFQNTFTSLHYGESIVTTRDVLLQLLIGYYVYGSDRYSDALEYCENPYSTPKKDLYEYIFMNQEMMQKTLGLSYVLTLFLLCNDQHFWVNLPFIGLLDLTNKYKELKPKLGIYKPAFIAILWTASAIWMPSVLHDHNYNILLYPQDYLPCTLTIFSASNIIDNKDIVEDSQNNITTIPVVYGETNSIRISLVGLILSSLILGFNPHYLDFPVVNSLLEIQNGAISFLPFVLNATLA
;
A
#
# COMPACT_ATOMS: atom_id res chain seq x y z
N MET A 1 10.48 10.41 -19.22
CA MET A 1 10.02 9.00 -19.17
C MET A 1 10.66 8.25 -20.33
N ILE A 2 11.76 7.54 -20.10
CA ILE A 2 12.43 6.73 -21.12
C ILE A 2 11.80 5.35 -21.01
N ILE A 3 10.84 5.06 -21.88
CA ILE A 3 10.34 3.70 -22.08
C ILE A 3 11.51 2.91 -22.68
N LYS A 4 12.27 2.20 -21.83
CA LYS A 4 13.21 1.20 -22.32
C LYS A 4 12.43 0.23 -23.18
N LYS A 5 12.74 0.16 -24.50
CA LYS A 5 12.24 -0.88 -25.38
C LYS A 5 12.51 -2.22 -24.70
N LEU A 6 11.43 -2.87 -24.25
CA LEU A 6 11.50 -4.23 -23.72
C LEU A 6 12.11 -5.13 -24.79
N PRO A 7 13.07 -5.98 -24.45
CA PRO A 7 13.60 -6.97 -25.37
C PRO A 7 12.45 -7.82 -25.90
N SER A 8 12.48 -8.14 -27.19
CA SER A 8 11.51 -9.04 -27.81
C SER A 8 11.68 -10.44 -27.22
N PHE A 9 10.90 -10.74 -26.18
CA PHE A 9 10.92 -12.03 -25.52
C PHE A 9 10.39 -13.11 -26.47
N LYS A 10 11.25 -14.04 -26.85
CA LYS A 10 10.81 -15.34 -27.38
C LYS A 10 10.03 -16.02 -26.23
N ARG A 11 8.71 -16.19 -26.43
CA ARG A 11 7.83 -16.88 -25.48
C ARG A 11 8.50 -18.19 -25.04
N PRO A 12 8.74 -18.43 -23.75
CA PRO A 12 9.28 -19.72 -23.32
C PRO A 12 8.31 -20.80 -23.75
N PHE A 13 8.80 -21.77 -24.54
CA PHE A 13 8.03 -22.84 -25.20
C PHE A 13 7.29 -23.76 -24.22
N PHE A 14 7.56 -23.62 -22.91
CA PHE A 14 7.00 -24.44 -21.83
C PHE A 14 5.55 -24.10 -21.42
N LEU A 15 5.04 -22.93 -21.79
CA LEU A 15 3.72 -22.48 -21.33
C LEU A 15 2.56 -22.87 -22.29
N LEU A 16 2.86 -23.47 -23.45
CA LEU A 16 1.87 -23.73 -24.49
C LEU A 16 0.99 -24.97 -24.29
N ASN A 17 1.27 -25.85 -23.31
CA ASN A 17 0.57 -27.13 -23.19
C ASN A 17 -0.24 -27.38 -21.92
N LYS A 18 -0.48 -26.38 -21.07
CA LYS A 18 -1.40 -26.52 -19.94
C LYS A 18 -2.48 -25.45 -19.97
N ARG A 19 -3.55 -25.73 -20.74
CA ARG A 19 -4.91 -25.28 -20.36
C ARG A 19 -5.32 -26.04 -19.09
N GLN A 20 -4.55 -25.91 -18.02
CA GLN A 20 -5.07 -26.22 -16.71
C GLN A 20 -6.07 -25.11 -16.39
N THR A 21 -7.26 -25.51 -16.04
CA THR A 21 -8.31 -24.67 -15.46
C THR A 21 -7.67 -23.85 -14.36
N ILE A 22 -7.29 -22.59 -14.70
CA ILE A 22 -6.86 -21.62 -13.71
C ILE A 22 -8.05 -21.50 -12.78
N LYS A 23 -7.93 -22.01 -11.55
CA LYS A 23 -8.89 -21.77 -10.48
C LYS A 23 -9.20 -20.30 -10.54
N SER A 24 -10.48 -19.95 -10.69
CA SER A 24 -10.93 -18.59 -10.94
C SER A 24 -10.20 -17.62 -10.02
N ILE A 25 -9.28 -16.84 -10.59
CA ILE A 25 -8.65 -15.76 -9.87
C ILE A 25 -9.78 -14.77 -9.60
N THR A 26 -10.16 -14.67 -8.36
CA THR A 26 -11.30 -13.86 -7.91
C THR A 26 -11.05 -12.37 -8.10
N ASN A 27 -9.80 -11.98 -8.38
CA ASN A 27 -9.43 -10.59 -8.63
C ASN A 27 -8.79 -10.44 -10.02
N PRO A 28 -9.55 -9.93 -11.02
CA PRO A 28 -9.03 -9.71 -12.37
C PRO A 28 -7.97 -8.58 -12.45
N LEU A 29 -7.90 -7.71 -11.44
CA LEU A 29 -6.96 -6.61 -11.35
C LEU A 29 -6.10 -6.75 -10.08
N PRO A 30 -5.00 -7.53 -10.16
CA PRO A 30 -4.06 -7.69 -9.05
C PRO A 30 -3.54 -6.34 -8.54
N GLY A 31 -3.59 -6.15 -7.23
CA GLY A 31 -3.28 -4.88 -6.56
C GLY A 31 -4.51 -4.19 -5.96
N LEU A 32 -5.72 -4.41 -6.50
CA LEU A 32 -6.95 -3.89 -5.88
C LEU A 32 -7.28 -4.57 -4.54
N ASP A 33 -6.86 -5.80 -4.36
CA ASP A 33 -7.00 -6.54 -3.10
C ASP A 33 -6.31 -5.85 -1.91
N ILE A 34 -5.27 -5.04 -2.18
CA ILE A 34 -4.62 -4.18 -1.19
C ILE A 34 -5.08 -2.73 -1.34
N GLY A 35 -5.23 -2.25 -2.57
CA GLY A 35 -5.62 -0.87 -2.85
C GLY A 35 -6.97 -0.48 -2.25
N ILE A 36 -7.99 -1.36 -2.32
CA ILE A 36 -9.33 -1.08 -1.76
C ILE A 36 -9.29 -0.96 -0.23
N PRO A 37 -8.78 -1.95 0.54
CA PRO A 37 -8.67 -1.82 1.99
C PRO A 37 -7.85 -0.61 2.43
N LEU A 38 -6.75 -0.33 1.72
CA LEU A 38 -5.91 0.84 2.00
C LEU A 38 -6.67 2.15 1.77
N THR A 39 -7.44 2.26 0.70
CA THR A 39 -8.29 3.42 0.40
C THR A 39 -9.32 3.64 1.50
N ILE A 40 -10.00 2.59 1.96
CA ILE A 40 -10.96 2.66 3.07
C ILE A 40 -10.24 3.17 4.34
N PHE A 41 -9.10 2.58 4.66
CA PHE A 41 -8.29 2.97 5.80
C PHE A 41 -7.87 4.44 5.74
N GLN A 42 -7.33 4.89 4.60
CA GLN A 42 -6.89 6.27 4.39
C GLN A 42 -8.04 7.26 4.54
N ASN A 43 -9.19 6.98 3.90
CA ASN A 43 -10.37 7.85 4.02
C ASN A 43 -10.92 7.90 5.45
N THR A 44 -10.83 6.80 6.20
CA THR A 44 -11.19 6.80 7.62
C THR A 44 -10.29 7.75 8.40
N PHE A 45 -8.97 7.69 8.22
CA PHE A 45 -8.05 8.61 8.90
C PHE A 45 -8.22 10.06 8.45
N THR A 46 -8.46 10.29 7.16
CA THR A 46 -8.76 11.63 6.63
C THR A 46 -10.02 12.19 7.29
N SER A 47 -11.10 11.39 7.36
CA SER A 47 -12.37 11.79 8.00
C SER A 47 -12.23 12.05 9.48
N LEU A 48 -11.47 11.22 10.19
CA LEU A 48 -11.18 11.41 11.62
C LEU A 48 -10.41 12.71 11.87
N HIS A 49 -9.51 13.05 10.96
CA HIS A 49 -8.62 14.20 11.15
C HIS A 49 -9.29 15.52 10.74
N TYR A 50 -10.00 15.55 9.61
CA TYR A 50 -10.57 16.77 9.04
C TYR A 50 -12.09 16.86 9.14
N GLY A 51 -12.78 15.80 9.56
CA GLY A 51 -14.25 15.67 9.53
C GLY A 51 -14.76 14.97 8.28
N GLU A 52 -15.94 14.34 8.39
CA GLU A 52 -16.50 13.53 7.31
C GLU A 52 -16.85 14.34 6.04
N SER A 53 -17.15 15.64 6.19
CA SER A 53 -17.52 16.52 5.07
C SER A 53 -16.37 16.80 4.09
N ILE A 54 -15.14 16.46 4.43
CA ILE A 54 -13.96 16.81 3.63
C ILE A 54 -13.63 15.70 2.62
N VAL A 55 -13.97 14.45 2.90
CA VAL A 55 -13.70 13.34 1.98
C VAL A 55 -14.63 13.42 0.78
N THR A 56 -14.08 13.78 -0.36
CA THR A 56 -14.83 13.85 -1.63
C THR A 56 -14.67 12.58 -2.44
N THR A 57 -15.55 12.38 -3.43
CA THR A 57 -15.40 11.30 -4.42
C THR A 57 -14.04 11.36 -5.15
N ARG A 58 -13.51 12.57 -5.34
CA ARG A 58 -12.19 12.79 -5.93
C ARG A 58 -11.09 12.18 -5.07
N ASP A 59 -11.12 12.41 -3.75
CA ASP A 59 -10.13 11.89 -2.81
C ASP A 59 -10.13 10.37 -2.78
N VAL A 60 -11.33 9.78 -2.69
CA VAL A 60 -11.52 8.32 -2.72
C VAL A 60 -10.96 7.74 -4.02
N LEU A 61 -11.30 8.34 -5.16
CA LEU A 61 -10.84 7.88 -6.47
C LEU A 61 -9.32 8.02 -6.60
N LEU A 62 -8.77 9.15 -6.16
CA LEU A 62 -7.33 9.42 -6.21
C LEU A 62 -6.54 8.39 -5.38
N GLN A 63 -6.95 8.15 -4.13
CA GLN A 63 -6.31 7.18 -3.26
C GLN A 63 -6.43 5.74 -3.82
N LEU A 64 -7.58 5.38 -4.39
CA LEU A 64 -7.78 4.07 -5.03
C LEU A 64 -6.85 3.90 -6.24
N LEU A 65 -6.73 4.91 -7.09
CA LEU A 65 -5.85 4.88 -8.26
C LEU A 65 -4.38 4.79 -7.86
N ILE A 66 -3.96 5.55 -6.85
CA ILE A 66 -2.61 5.49 -6.28
C ILE A 66 -2.35 4.09 -5.71
N GLY A 67 -3.24 3.58 -4.86
CA GLY A 67 -3.12 2.26 -4.25
C GLY A 67 -3.03 1.15 -5.31
N TYR A 68 -3.90 1.19 -6.32
CA TYR A 68 -3.86 0.23 -7.42
C TYR A 68 -2.56 0.32 -8.22
N TYR A 69 -2.13 1.53 -8.57
CA TYR A 69 -0.89 1.73 -9.32
C TYR A 69 0.33 1.20 -8.57
N VAL A 70 0.46 1.54 -7.28
CA VAL A 70 1.59 1.12 -6.44
C VAL A 70 1.65 -0.40 -6.32
N TYR A 71 0.59 -1.03 -5.84
CA TYR A 71 0.58 -2.48 -5.59
C TYR A 71 0.47 -3.30 -6.86
N GLY A 72 -0.25 -2.80 -7.86
CA GLY A 72 -0.31 -3.45 -9.16
C GLY A 72 1.04 -3.44 -9.88
N SER A 73 1.79 -2.33 -9.81
CA SER A 73 3.14 -2.22 -10.39
C SER A 73 4.14 -3.14 -9.67
N ASP A 74 4.06 -3.24 -8.34
CA ASP A 74 4.90 -4.15 -7.55
C ASP A 74 4.64 -5.62 -7.96
N ARG A 75 3.39 -6.04 -7.97
CA ARG A 75 3.00 -7.41 -8.40
C ARG A 75 3.34 -7.71 -9.85
N TYR A 76 3.16 -6.73 -10.75
CA TYR A 76 3.55 -6.87 -12.15
C TYR A 76 5.06 -7.10 -12.28
N SER A 77 5.85 -6.33 -11.55
CA SER A 77 7.29 -6.46 -11.52
C SER A 77 7.75 -7.80 -10.93
N ASP A 78 7.10 -8.29 -9.85
CA ASP A 78 7.36 -9.60 -9.25
C ASP A 78 7.03 -10.75 -10.21
N ALA A 79 5.93 -10.63 -10.94
CA ALA A 79 5.56 -11.63 -11.93
C ALA A 79 6.55 -11.72 -13.09
N LEU A 80 7.11 -10.59 -13.56
CA LEU A 80 8.15 -10.60 -14.59
C LEU A 80 9.42 -11.30 -14.08
N GLU A 81 9.86 -10.96 -12.87
CA GLU A 81 11.04 -11.55 -12.26
C GLU A 81 10.87 -13.07 -12.04
N TYR A 82 9.69 -13.49 -11.54
CA TYR A 82 9.35 -14.91 -11.39
C TYR A 82 9.39 -15.66 -12.72
N CYS A 83 8.92 -15.07 -13.81
CA CYS A 83 8.92 -15.71 -15.12
C CYS A 83 10.33 -15.80 -15.75
N GLU A 84 11.24 -14.86 -15.40
CA GLU A 84 12.63 -14.91 -15.80
C GLU A 84 13.41 -15.97 -14.99
N ASN A 85 13.19 -16.03 -13.69
CA ASN A 85 13.88 -16.93 -12.77
C ASN A 85 12.88 -17.60 -11.82
N PRO A 86 12.21 -18.69 -12.26
CA PRO A 86 11.17 -19.34 -11.46
C PRO A 86 11.71 -19.88 -10.13
N TYR A 87 11.02 -19.57 -9.05
CA TYR A 87 11.30 -20.06 -7.71
C TYR A 87 10.03 -20.61 -7.04
N SER A 88 10.18 -21.33 -5.94
CA SER A 88 9.03 -21.87 -5.21
C SER A 88 8.34 -20.76 -4.44
N THR A 89 7.09 -20.45 -4.80
CA THR A 89 6.28 -19.42 -4.15
C THR A 89 4.81 -19.82 -4.14
N PRO A 90 4.06 -19.51 -3.06
CA PRO A 90 2.60 -19.69 -3.04
C PRO A 90 1.88 -18.78 -4.03
N LYS A 91 2.55 -17.71 -4.51
CA LYS A 91 1.99 -16.73 -5.46
C LYS A 91 2.14 -17.14 -6.93
N LYS A 92 2.59 -18.38 -7.21
CA LYS A 92 2.86 -18.87 -8.56
C LYS A 92 1.71 -18.63 -9.53
N ASP A 93 0.50 -19.06 -9.18
CA ASP A 93 -0.68 -18.95 -10.06
C ASP A 93 -1.01 -17.48 -10.36
N LEU A 94 -0.82 -16.58 -9.40
CA LEU A 94 -0.99 -15.14 -9.56
C LEU A 94 0.04 -14.57 -10.54
N TYR A 95 1.30 -14.95 -10.40
CA TYR A 95 2.37 -14.45 -11.27
C TYR A 95 2.21 -14.96 -12.72
N GLU A 96 1.85 -16.23 -12.90
CA GLU A 96 1.53 -16.79 -14.23
C GLU A 96 0.33 -16.06 -14.86
N TYR A 97 -0.72 -15.76 -14.06
CA TYR A 97 -1.88 -15.00 -14.54
C TYR A 97 -1.47 -13.58 -14.98
N ILE A 98 -0.72 -12.85 -14.17
CA ILE A 98 -0.25 -11.49 -14.49
C ILE A 98 0.58 -11.52 -15.77
N PHE A 99 1.49 -12.47 -15.90
CA PHE A 99 2.35 -12.60 -17.08
C PHE A 99 1.54 -12.91 -18.34
N MET A 100 0.56 -13.81 -18.27
CA MET A 100 -0.31 -14.09 -19.40
C MET A 100 -1.17 -12.88 -19.82
N ASN A 101 -1.50 -12.00 -18.89
CA ASN A 101 -2.31 -10.81 -19.10
C ASN A 101 -1.47 -9.52 -19.05
N GLN A 102 -0.16 -9.58 -19.33
CA GLN A 102 0.76 -8.45 -19.19
C GLN A 102 0.33 -7.20 -19.95
N GLU A 103 -0.24 -7.34 -21.15
CA GLU A 103 -0.71 -6.20 -21.93
C GLU A 103 -1.89 -5.48 -21.25
N MET A 104 -2.83 -6.24 -20.67
CA MET A 104 -3.94 -5.69 -19.90
C MET A 104 -3.40 -4.98 -18.64
N MET A 105 -2.48 -5.61 -17.91
CA MET A 105 -1.87 -5.01 -16.73
C MET A 105 -1.15 -3.70 -17.05
N GLN A 106 -0.33 -3.67 -18.10
CA GLN A 106 0.35 -2.44 -18.53
C GLN A 106 -0.63 -1.32 -18.89
N LYS A 107 -1.71 -1.65 -19.62
CA LYS A 107 -2.74 -0.67 -19.99
C LYS A 107 -3.48 -0.11 -18.78
N THR A 108 -3.89 -0.98 -17.86
CA THR A 108 -4.65 -0.56 -16.67
C THR A 108 -3.77 0.23 -15.68
N LEU A 109 -2.51 -0.16 -15.49
CA LEU A 109 -1.54 0.59 -14.68
C LEU A 109 -1.22 1.94 -15.33
N GLY A 110 -0.99 1.97 -16.64
CA GLY A 110 -0.76 3.21 -17.38
C GLY A 110 -1.97 4.16 -17.32
N LEU A 111 -3.19 3.63 -17.45
CA LEU A 111 -4.42 4.41 -17.30
C LEU A 111 -4.56 4.95 -15.88
N SER A 112 -4.31 4.12 -14.87
CA SER A 112 -4.35 4.54 -13.46
C SER A 112 -3.36 5.68 -13.19
N TYR A 113 -2.12 5.56 -13.71
CA TYR A 113 -1.12 6.62 -13.59
C TYR A 113 -1.58 7.93 -14.25
N VAL A 114 -2.06 7.87 -15.49
CA VAL A 114 -2.53 9.06 -16.24
C VAL A 114 -3.72 9.71 -15.53
N LEU A 115 -4.68 8.91 -15.05
CA LEU A 115 -5.83 9.44 -14.31
C LEU A 115 -5.40 10.07 -12.98
N THR A 116 -4.44 9.48 -12.26
CA THR A 116 -3.87 10.07 -11.04
C THR A 116 -3.22 11.42 -11.35
N LEU A 117 -2.40 11.50 -12.40
CA LEU A 117 -1.81 12.77 -12.83
C LEU A 117 -2.87 13.80 -13.20
N PHE A 118 -3.89 13.40 -13.94
CA PHE A 118 -5.00 14.29 -14.31
C PHE A 118 -5.71 14.85 -13.08
N LEU A 119 -6.03 14.01 -12.10
CA LEU A 119 -6.67 14.43 -10.84
C LEU A 119 -5.79 15.34 -9.98
N LEU A 120 -4.47 15.10 -9.96
CA LEU A 120 -3.51 15.93 -9.23
C LEU A 120 -3.22 17.26 -9.95
N CYS A 121 -3.17 17.25 -11.29
CA CYS A 121 -2.80 18.43 -12.08
C CYS A 121 -4.00 19.35 -12.39
N ASN A 122 -5.22 18.82 -12.34
CA ASN A 122 -6.44 19.59 -12.59
C ASN A 122 -6.86 20.38 -11.33
N ASP A 123 -5.89 20.98 -10.67
CA ASP A 123 -6.06 21.77 -9.45
C ASP A 123 -5.27 23.07 -9.55
N GLN A 124 -5.80 24.12 -8.93
CA GLN A 124 -5.11 25.40 -8.81
C GLN A 124 -3.77 25.28 -8.05
N HIS A 125 -3.58 24.20 -7.27
CA HIS A 125 -2.41 23.91 -6.44
C HIS A 125 -1.42 22.93 -7.12
N PHE A 126 -1.36 22.88 -8.45
CA PHE A 126 -0.48 21.97 -9.20
C PHE A 126 0.93 21.85 -8.62
N TRP A 127 1.57 22.98 -8.29
CA TRP A 127 2.94 22.98 -7.78
C TRP A 127 3.09 22.28 -6.42
N VAL A 128 2.06 22.36 -5.59
CA VAL A 128 2.06 21.72 -4.26
C VAL A 128 1.80 20.20 -4.39
N ASN A 129 1.18 19.78 -5.51
CA ASN A 129 0.93 18.37 -5.80
C ASN A 129 2.14 17.63 -6.41
N LEU A 130 3.16 18.35 -6.89
CA LEU A 130 4.37 17.74 -7.47
C LEU A 130 5.05 16.69 -6.59
N PRO A 131 5.16 16.84 -5.25
CA PRO A 131 5.72 15.81 -4.39
C PRO A 131 4.97 14.48 -4.48
N PHE A 132 3.63 14.50 -4.64
CA PHE A 132 2.83 13.27 -4.76
C PHE A 132 3.09 12.55 -6.08
N ILE A 133 3.36 13.29 -7.16
CA ILE A 133 3.81 12.72 -8.43
C ILE A 133 5.18 12.04 -8.26
N GLY A 134 6.08 12.69 -7.52
CA GLY A 134 7.39 12.11 -7.16
C GLY A 134 7.25 10.83 -6.32
N LEU A 135 6.26 10.76 -5.44
CA LEU A 135 5.95 9.54 -4.67
C LEU A 135 5.52 8.38 -5.58
N LEU A 136 4.71 8.64 -6.62
CA LEU A 136 4.34 7.62 -7.60
C LEU A 136 5.57 7.09 -8.36
N ASP A 137 6.49 7.98 -8.76
CA ASP A 137 7.72 7.57 -9.43
C ASP A 137 8.67 6.80 -8.50
N LEU A 138 8.64 7.10 -7.21
CA LEU A 138 9.43 6.39 -6.20
C LEU A 138 9.00 4.93 -6.08
N THR A 139 7.72 4.60 -6.32
CA THR A 139 7.23 3.22 -6.30
C THR A 139 7.87 2.37 -7.40
N ASN A 140 8.18 2.96 -8.56
CA ASN A 140 8.89 2.27 -9.64
C ASN A 140 10.33 1.88 -9.25
N LYS A 141 10.91 2.58 -8.26
CA LYS A 141 12.25 2.31 -7.72
C LYS A 141 12.21 1.48 -6.43
N TYR A 142 11.02 1.16 -5.95
CA TYR A 142 10.87 0.48 -4.67
C TYR A 142 11.62 -0.86 -4.62
N LYS A 143 11.62 -1.65 -5.68
CA LYS A 143 12.37 -2.90 -5.76
C LYS A 143 13.87 -2.72 -5.55
N GLU A 144 14.45 -1.64 -6.10
CA GLU A 144 15.86 -1.32 -5.90
C GLU A 144 16.14 -0.81 -4.48
N LEU A 145 15.12 -0.21 -3.84
CA LEU A 145 15.20 0.33 -2.49
C LEU A 145 14.93 -0.73 -1.42
N LYS A 146 14.04 -1.70 -1.67
CA LYS A 146 13.62 -2.71 -0.70
C LYS A 146 14.79 -3.39 0.01
N PRO A 147 15.84 -3.90 -0.66
CA PRO A 147 17.00 -4.49 0.01
C PRO A 147 17.81 -3.50 0.85
N LYS A 148 17.83 -2.22 0.45
CA LYS A 148 18.58 -1.17 1.16
C LYS A 148 17.84 -0.65 2.39
N LEU A 149 16.51 -0.69 2.38
CA LEU A 149 15.68 -0.26 3.50
C LEU A 149 15.78 -1.22 4.68
N GLY A 150 15.85 -2.53 4.42
CA GLY A 150 15.98 -3.55 5.46
C GLY A 150 14.89 -3.39 6.54
N ILE A 151 15.31 -3.28 7.81
CA ILE A 151 14.42 -3.09 8.96
C ILE A 151 13.62 -1.78 8.92
N TYR A 152 14.03 -0.79 8.13
CA TYR A 152 13.31 0.48 7.97
C TYR A 152 12.20 0.43 6.92
N LYS A 153 12.04 -0.69 6.20
CA LYS A 153 11.00 -0.86 5.18
C LYS A 153 9.58 -0.52 5.68
N PRO A 154 9.10 -1.04 6.83
CA PRO A 154 7.77 -0.72 7.32
C PRO A 154 7.59 0.76 7.66
N ALA A 155 8.64 1.41 8.20
CA ALA A 155 8.62 2.85 8.49
C ALA A 155 8.54 3.68 7.21
N PHE A 156 9.31 3.33 6.19
CA PHE A 156 9.27 3.97 4.87
C PHE A 156 7.86 3.89 4.25
N ILE A 157 7.27 2.70 4.23
CA ILE A 157 5.91 2.49 3.73
C ILE A 157 4.90 3.33 4.54
N ALA A 158 5.02 3.34 5.87
CA ALA A 158 4.14 4.07 6.75
C ALA A 158 4.18 5.59 6.49
N ILE A 159 5.36 6.16 6.31
CA ILE A 159 5.52 7.59 6.00
C ILE A 159 4.84 7.94 4.67
N LEU A 160 5.05 7.14 3.62
CA LEU A 160 4.47 7.41 2.30
C LEU A 160 2.93 7.35 2.33
N TRP A 161 2.36 6.33 2.98
CA TRP A 161 0.91 6.20 3.06
C TRP A 161 0.27 7.18 4.02
N THR A 162 0.95 7.59 5.09
CA THR A 162 0.50 8.69 5.96
C THR A 162 0.48 10.02 5.19
N ALA A 163 1.49 10.29 4.37
CA ALA A 163 1.50 11.46 3.51
C ALA A 163 0.30 11.47 2.54
N SER A 164 -0.05 10.31 1.97
CA SER A 164 -1.23 10.17 1.12
C SER A 164 -2.55 10.32 1.88
N ALA A 165 -2.64 9.86 3.13
CA ALA A 165 -3.87 9.88 3.91
C ALA A 165 -4.17 11.23 4.57
N ILE A 166 -3.14 11.97 4.94
CA ILE A 166 -3.29 13.20 5.74
C ILE A 166 -2.77 14.43 4.99
N TRP A 167 -1.55 14.39 4.49
CA TRP A 167 -0.96 15.56 3.84
C TRP A 167 -1.61 15.85 2.48
N MET A 168 -1.83 14.85 1.64
CA MET A 168 -2.44 15.05 0.32
C MET A 168 -3.84 15.65 0.41
N PRO A 169 -4.78 15.16 1.25
CA PRO A 169 -6.08 15.82 1.43
C PRO A 169 -5.96 17.24 1.98
N SER A 170 -5.02 17.50 2.92
CA SER A 170 -4.76 18.84 3.43
C SER A 170 -4.45 19.83 2.30
N VAL A 171 -3.57 19.43 1.39
CA VAL A 171 -3.17 20.26 0.25
C VAL A 171 -4.33 20.44 -0.73
N LEU A 172 -5.08 19.38 -1.02
CA LEU A 172 -6.18 19.40 -1.99
C LEU A 172 -7.39 20.25 -1.54
N HIS A 173 -7.53 20.47 -0.23
CA HIS A 173 -8.64 21.21 0.37
C HIS A 173 -8.23 22.55 0.99
N ASP A 174 -7.09 23.12 0.57
CA ASP A 174 -6.60 24.43 1.04
C ASP A 174 -6.41 24.56 2.56
N HIS A 175 -6.22 23.44 3.23
CA HIS A 175 -5.87 23.47 4.64
C HIS A 175 -4.39 23.83 4.79
N ASN A 176 -4.08 24.98 5.38
CA ASN A 176 -2.73 25.40 5.76
C ASN A 176 -2.20 24.50 6.90
N TYR A 177 -1.99 23.23 6.59
CA TYR A 177 -1.62 22.24 7.56
C TYR A 177 -0.13 21.90 7.46
N ASN A 178 0.61 22.27 8.48
CA ASN A 178 2.01 21.85 8.58
C ASN A 178 2.10 20.55 9.40
N ILE A 179 2.06 19.42 8.70
CA ILE A 179 2.12 18.07 9.28
C ILE A 179 3.29 17.89 10.26
N LEU A 180 4.40 18.60 10.05
CA LEU A 180 5.59 18.47 10.87
C LEU A 180 5.44 19.13 12.25
N LEU A 181 4.50 20.08 12.40
CA LEU A 181 4.27 20.79 13.67
C LEU A 181 3.37 20.03 14.63
N TYR A 182 2.56 19.10 14.11
CA TYR A 182 1.52 18.43 14.91
C TYR A 182 1.64 16.90 14.79
N PRO A 183 2.67 16.30 15.41
CA PRO A 183 2.91 14.86 15.31
C PRO A 183 1.74 14.01 15.84
N GLN A 184 0.97 14.51 16.81
CA GLN A 184 -0.22 13.85 17.32
C GLN A 184 -1.28 13.58 16.23
N ASP A 185 -1.24 14.33 15.14
CA ASP A 185 -2.25 14.25 14.08
C ASP A 185 -1.90 13.20 13.02
N TYR A 186 -0.63 12.94 12.77
CA TYR A 186 -0.20 11.96 11.77
C TYR A 186 0.41 10.69 12.38
N LEU A 187 0.94 10.79 13.60
CA LEU A 187 1.65 9.67 14.24
C LEU A 187 0.77 8.43 14.43
N PRO A 188 -0.53 8.54 14.82
CA PRO A 188 -1.41 7.39 14.91
C PRO A 188 -1.56 6.64 13.58
N CYS A 189 -1.77 7.37 12.48
CA CYS A 189 -1.84 6.79 11.14
C CYS A 189 -0.53 6.09 10.78
N THR A 190 0.60 6.76 11.00
CA THR A 190 1.93 6.23 10.73
C THR A 190 2.20 4.94 11.51
N LEU A 191 1.90 4.91 12.81
CA LEU A 191 2.10 3.73 13.67
C LEU A 191 1.20 2.56 13.24
N THR A 192 -0.04 2.84 12.84
CA THR A 192 -0.96 1.80 12.37
C THR A 192 -0.48 1.18 11.06
N ILE A 193 -0.07 2.00 10.09
CA ILE A 193 0.45 1.50 8.80
C ILE A 193 1.78 0.77 8.99
N PHE A 194 2.67 1.30 9.83
CA PHE A 194 3.92 0.63 10.21
C PHE A 194 3.65 -0.77 10.75
N SER A 195 2.73 -0.88 11.70
CA SER A 195 2.37 -2.16 12.34
C SER A 195 1.75 -3.14 11.34
N ALA A 196 0.82 -2.67 10.50
CA ALA A 196 0.21 -3.49 9.45
C ALA A 196 1.24 -3.98 8.43
N SER A 197 2.12 -3.09 7.95
CA SER A 197 3.19 -3.45 7.01
C SER A 197 4.14 -4.49 7.61
N ASN A 198 4.53 -4.32 8.88
CA ASN A 198 5.42 -5.24 9.55
C ASN A 198 4.76 -6.62 9.79
N ILE A 199 3.45 -6.68 10.08
CA ILE A 199 2.71 -7.95 10.17
C ILE A 199 2.65 -8.64 8.80
N ILE A 200 2.41 -7.89 7.73
CA ILE A 200 2.38 -8.43 6.37
C ILE A 200 3.72 -9.04 5.97
N ASP A 201 4.83 -8.44 6.39
CA ASP A 201 6.17 -8.95 6.11
C ASP A 201 6.47 -10.31 6.76
N ASN A 202 5.71 -10.74 7.79
CA ASN A 202 5.89 -12.06 8.40
C ASN A 202 5.65 -13.21 7.41
N LYS A 203 4.75 -13.05 6.46
CA LYS A 203 4.51 -14.08 5.42
C LYS A 203 5.66 -14.24 4.43
N ASP A 204 6.47 -13.19 4.28
CA ASP A 204 7.54 -13.12 3.30
C ASP A 204 8.94 -13.44 3.92
N ILE A 205 9.01 -13.90 5.20
CA ILE A 205 10.28 -14.17 5.92
C ILE A 205 11.22 -15.09 5.11
N VAL A 206 10.70 -16.17 4.54
CA VAL A 206 11.49 -17.13 3.78
C VAL A 206 12.00 -16.52 2.49
N GLU A 207 11.12 -15.84 1.76
CA GLU A 207 11.43 -15.16 0.50
C GLU A 207 12.43 -14.02 0.71
N ASP A 208 12.19 -13.15 1.69
CA ASP A 208 13.07 -12.04 2.05
C ASP A 208 14.44 -12.53 2.51
N SER A 209 14.51 -13.60 3.31
CA SER A 209 15.76 -14.20 3.76
C SER A 209 16.58 -14.77 2.59
N GLN A 210 15.94 -15.45 1.65
CA GLN A 210 16.59 -15.98 0.44
C GLN A 210 17.16 -14.88 -0.45
N ASN A 211 16.47 -13.73 -0.50
CA ASN A 211 16.89 -12.57 -1.27
C ASN A 211 17.80 -11.60 -0.50
N ASN A 212 18.31 -11.99 0.68
CA ASN A 212 19.15 -11.18 1.56
C ASN A 212 18.50 -9.84 1.96
N ILE A 213 17.17 -9.80 2.10
CA ILE A 213 16.42 -8.64 2.54
C ILE A 213 16.22 -8.76 4.06
N THR A 214 16.82 -7.85 4.82
CA THR A 214 16.86 -7.87 6.29
C THR A 214 15.66 -7.15 6.90
N THR A 215 14.42 -7.60 6.63
CA THR A 215 13.21 -7.04 7.24
C THR A 215 13.15 -7.33 8.76
N ILE A 216 12.28 -6.62 9.49
CA ILE A 216 12.12 -6.82 10.94
C ILE A 216 11.86 -8.30 11.27
N PRO A 217 10.91 -9.02 10.63
CA PRO A 217 10.67 -10.42 10.94
C PRO A 217 11.84 -11.33 10.58
N VAL A 218 12.64 -11.02 9.55
CA VAL A 218 13.86 -11.77 9.20
C VAL A 218 14.91 -11.62 10.29
N VAL A 219 15.09 -10.40 10.84
CA VAL A 219 16.14 -10.10 11.83
C VAL A 219 15.75 -10.55 13.23
N TYR A 220 14.53 -10.28 13.64
CA TYR A 220 14.07 -10.48 15.04
C TYR A 220 13.17 -11.68 15.23
N GLY A 221 12.77 -12.36 14.15
CA GLY A 221 11.81 -13.47 14.13
C GLY A 221 10.35 -13.00 14.18
N GLU A 222 9.46 -13.90 13.75
CA GLU A 222 8.01 -13.63 13.63
C GLU A 222 7.39 -13.14 14.94
N THR A 223 7.67 -13.82 16.05
CA THR A 223 7.08 -13.49 17.37
C THR A 223 7.44 -12.08 17.82
N ASN A 224 8.70 -11.65 17.66
CA ASN A 224 9.11 -10.31 18.05
C ASN A 224 8.60 -9.26 17.06
N SER A 225 8.50 -9.58 15.79
CA SER A 225 7.86 -8.74 14.78
C SER A 225 6.40 -8.44 15.14
N ILE A 226 5.63 -9.47 15.53
CA ILE A 226 4.25 -9.31 16.03
C ILE A 226 4.20 -8.42 17.28
N ARG A 227 5.09 -8.64 18.26
CA ARG A 227 5.16 -7.81 19.47
C ARG A 227 5.44 -6.34 19.16
N ILE A 228 6.38 -6.06 18.26
CA ILE A 228 6.70 -4.70 17.81
C ILE A 228 5.45 -4.06 17.18
N SER A 229 4.73 -4.78 16.34
CA SER A 229 3.50 -4.29 15.71
C SER A 229 2.40 -4.03 16.73
N LEU A 230 2.21 -4.91 17.72
CA LEU A 230 1.23 -4.71 18.80
C LEU A 230 1.55 -3.45 19.62
N VAL A 231 2.82 -3.21 19.94
CA VAL A 231 3.22 -1.97 20.62
C VAL A 231 2.89 -0.74 19.77
N GLY A 232 3.15 -0.78 18.48
CA GLY A 232 2.79 0.30 17.55
C GLY A 232 1.28 0.57 17.52
N LEU A 233 0.44 -0.47 17.48
CA LEU A 233 -1.03 -0.34 17.52
C LEU A 233 -1.53 0.22 18.85
N ILE A 234 -0.97 -0.24 19.97
CA ILE A 234 -1.32 0.28 21.31
C ILE A 234 -0.97 1.77 21.41
N LEU A 235 0.24 2.15 21.00
CA LEU A 235 0.66 3.55 21.01
C LEU A 235 -0.23 4.42 20.11
N SER A 236 -0.57 3.94 18.91
CA SER A 236 -1.51 4.62 18.02
C SER A 236 -2.85 4.87 18.71
N SER A 237 -3.42 3.85 19.34
CA SER A 237 -4.70 3.94 20.04
C SER A 237 -4.65 4.88 21.25
N LEU A 238 -3.55 4.89 21.99
CA LEU A 238 -3.37 5.81 23.12
C LEU A 238 -3.30 7.27 22.64
N ILE A 239 -2.54 7.54 21.58
CA ILE A 239 -2.42 8.91 21.03
C ILE A 239 -3.78 9.39 20.53
N LEU A 240 -4.55 8.55 19.82
CA LEU A 240 -5.91 8.88 19.38
C LEU A 240 -6.82 9.16 20.57
N GLY A 241 -6.76 8.35 21.61
CA GLY A 241 -7.61 8.50 22.81
C GLY A 241 -7.28 9.71 23.69
N PHE A 242 -6.06 10.25 23.60
CA PHE A 242 -5.64 11.44 24.35
C PHE A 242 -5.62 12.74 23.54
N ASN A 243 -5.90 12.68 22.23
CA ASN A 243 -5.90 13.88 21.41
C ASN A 243 -7.24 14.64 21.57
N PRO A 244 -7.24 15.88 22.11
CA PRO A 244 -8.46 16.65 22.35
C PRO A 244 -9.22 16.94 21.05
N HIS A 245 -8.60 16.99 19.91
CA HIS A 245 -9.27 17.14 18.60
C HIS A 245 -10.18 15.96 18.27
N TYR A 246 -9.92 14.78 18.83
CA TYR A 246 -10.77 13.61 18.65
C TYR A 246 -11.81 13.43 19.79
N LEU A 247 -11.66 14.16 20.91
CA LEU A 247 -12.57 14.08 22.06
C LEU A 247 -13.91 14.82 21.80
N ASP A 248 -13.94 15.80 20.89
CA ASP A 248 -15.15 16.54 20.51
C ASP A 248 -16.05 15.78 19.52
N PHE A 249 -15.54 14.71 18.93
CA PHE A 249 -16.35 13.77 18.18
C PHE A 249 -17.01 12.76 19.13
N PRO A 250 -18.13 12.12 18.75
CA PRO A 250 -18.70 11.01 19.53
C PRO A 250 -17.75 9.81 19.53
N VAL A 251 -16.64 10.00 20.20
CA VAL A 251 -15.39 9.24 20.19
C VAL A 251 -15.58 7.80 20.71
N VAL A 252 -16.55 7.58 21.58
CA VAL A 252 -16.77 6.24 22.12
C VAL A 252 -17.28 5.28 21.03
N ASN A 253 -18.14 5.75 20.14
CA ASN A 253 -18.60 4.95 19.00
C ASN A 253 -17.55 4.84 17.91
N SER A 254 -16.80 5.92 17.64
CA SER A 254 -15.73 5.90 16.64
C SER A 254 -14.51 5.09 17.08
N LEU A 255 -14.16 5.09 18.37
CA LEU A 255 -13.12 4.19 18.91
C LEU A 255 -13.56 2.73 18.86
N LEU A 256 -14.85 2.45 19.12
CA LEU A 256 -15.43 1.12 18.93
C LEU A 256 -15.49 0.75 17.44
N GLU A 257 -15.78 1.70 16.55
CA GLU A 257 -15.75 1.48 15.11
C GLU A 257 -14.32 1.36 14.56
N ILE A 258 -13.35 2.13 15.07
CA ILE A 258 -11.93 1.98 14.74
C ILE A 258 -11.39 0.68 15.31
N GLN A 259 -11.74 0.36 16.55
CA GLN A 259 -11.37 -0.92 17.17
C GLN A 259 -12.05 -2.08 16.45
N ASN A 260 -13.30 -1.96 16.05
CA ASN A 260 -14.02 -2.91 15.22
C ASN A 260 -13.50 -2.89 13.77
N GLY A 261 -13.12 -1.74 13.24
CA GLY A 261 -12.46 -1.60 11.94
C GLY A 261 -11.05 -2.20 11.94
N ALA A 262 -10.24 -1.93 12.95
CA ALA A 262 -8.92 -2.56 13.13
C ALA A 262 -9.05 -4.05 13.44
N ILE A 263 -10.05 -4.45 14.24
CA ILE A 263 -10.36 -5.86 14.52
C ILE A 263 -10.99 -6.54 13.30
N SER A 264 -11.80 -5.87 12.49
CA SER A 264 -12.31 -6.40 11.23
C SER A 264 -11.27 -6.42 10.13
N PHE A 265 -10.24 -5.58 10.21
CA PHE A 265 -9.07 -5.61 9.34
C PHE A 265 -8.09 -6.72 9.73
N LEU A 266 -8.04 -7.08 11.03
CA LEU A 266 -7.22 -8.18 11.54
C LEU A 266 -7.52 -9.53 10.87
N PRO A 267 -8.78 -9.97 10.65
CA PRO A 267 -9.08 -11.18 9.86
C PRO A 267 -8.68 -11.05 8.39
N PHE A 268 -8.75 -9.87 7.80
CA PHE A 268 -8.30 -9.63 6.43
C PHE A 268 -6.77 -9.76 6.32
N VAL A 269 -6.06 -9.19 7.28
CA VAL A 269 -4.60 -9.34 7.42
C VAL A 269 -4.25 -10.80 7.75
N LEU A 270 -4.97 -11.45 8.67
CA LEU A 270 -4.75 -12.85 9.03
C LEU A 270 -5.11 -13.80 7.88
N ASN A 271 -6.20 -13.58 7.14
CA ASN A 271 -6.53 -14.39 5.95
C ASN A 271 -5.55 -14.15 4.80
N ALA A 272 -5.04 -12.92 4.63
CA ALA A 272 -3.96 -12.64 3.68
C ALA A 272 -2.61 -13.25 4.10
N THR A 273 -2.45 -13.60 5.39
CA THR A 273 -1.25 -14.28 5.91
C THR A 273 -1.38 -15.81 5.90
N LEU A 274 -2.62 -16.34 5.83
CA LEU A 274 -2.89 -17.78 5.85
C LEU A 274 -3.22 -18.35 4.45
N ALA A 275 -3.36 -17.50 3.44
CA ALA A 275 -3.51 -17.84 2.01
C ALA A 275 -2.22 -17.64 1.25
#